data_f2a8929ac06046e63369f7c7fa0a300d
#
_entry.id   f2a8929ac06046e63369f7c7fa0a300d
#
_cell.length_a   1.000
_cell.length_b   1.000
_cell.length_c   1.000
_cell.angle_alpha   90.00
_cell.angle_beta   90.00
_cell.angle_gamma   90.00
#
_symmetry.space_group_name_H-M   'P 1'
#
loop_
_entity.id
_entity.type
_entity.pdbx_description
1 polymer ?
#
loop_
_entity_poly.entity_id
_entity_poly.type
_entity_poly.pdbx_seq_one_letter_code
_entity_poly.pdbx_strand_id
1 'polypeptide(L)' 'DYNTSKEILKLIEEVNQKFGCTVILVTHNDAIRHMADQVVRLRDGQIRSIDETAVKIPAAELEW' A
#
# COMPACT_ATOMS: atom_id res chain seq x y z
N ASP A 1 -8.02 -14.88 -0.61
CA ASP A 1 -9.32 -14.29 -0.31
C ASP A 1 -9.15 -12.97 0.44
N TYR A 2 -10.25 -12.29 0.69
CA TYR A 2 -10.25 -10.97 1.32
C TYR A 2 -9.57 -10.96 2.70
N ASN A 3 -9.94 -11.89 3.55
CA ASN A 3 -9.41 -11.95 4.91
C ASN A 3 -7.91 -12.27 4.92
N THR A 4 -7.50 -13.21 4.10
CA THR A 4 -6.09 -13.58 4.00
C THR A 4 -5.25 -12.42 3.47
N SER A 5 -5.74 -11.75 2.43
CA SER A 5 -5.04 -10.60 1.86
C SER A 5 -4.90 -9.47 2.88
N LYS A 6 -5.95 -9.23 3.65
CA LYS A 6 -5.93 -8.18 4.67
C LYS A 6 -4.92 -8.49 5.78
N GLU A 7 -4.82 -9.75 6.19
CA GLU A 7 -3.84 -10.18 7.18
C GLU A 7 -2.42 -10.02 6.68
N ILE A 8 -2.18 -10.33 5.41
CA ILE A 8 -0.86 -10.14 4.79
C ILE A 8 -0.50 -8.66 4.78
N LEU A 9 -1.43 -7.78 4.44
CA LEU A 9 -1.16 -6.34 4.44
C LEU A 9 -0.85 -5.82 5.84
N LYS A 10 -1.54 -6.31 6.86
CA LYS A 10 -1.25 -5.96 8.24
C LYS A 10 0.15 -6.39 8.64
N LEU A 11 0.55 -7.59 8.24
CA LEU A 11 1.89 -8.10 8.55
C LEU A 11 2.96 -7.25 7.88
N ILE A 12 2.76 -6.87 6.62
CA ILE A 12 3.68 -6.00 5.89
C ILE A 12 3.81 -4.65 6.59
N GLU A 13 2.70 -4.09 7.03
CA GLU A 13 2.68 -2.83 7.75
C GLU A 13 3.46 -2.93 9.07
N GLU A 14 3.28 -4.00 9.81
CA GLU A 14 4.02 -4.23 11.06
C GLU A 14 5.51 -4.32 10.84
N VAL A 15 5.93 -5.06 9.82
CA VAL A 15 7.35 -5.21 9.49
C VAL A 15 7.94 -3.85 9.12
N ASN A 16 7.22 -3.07 8.34
CA ASN A 16 7.67 -1.73 7.95
C ASN A 16 7.83 -0.83 9.17
N GLN A 17 6.87 -0.82 10.08
CA GLN A 17 6.91 0.02 11.27
C GLN A 17 7.96 -0.42 12.26
N LYS A 18 8.07 -1.73 12.46
CA LYS A 18 8.96 -2.29 13.48
C LYS A 18 10.42 -2.25 13.08
N PHE A 19 10.72 -2.52 11.82
CA PHE A 19 12.10 -2.62 11.34
C PHE A 19 12.53 -1.46 10.45
N GLY A 20 11.62 -0.56 10.10
CA GLY A 20 11.93 0.56 9.23
C GLY A 20 12.26 0.16 7.80
N CYS A 21 11.80 -1.00 7.36
CA CYS A 21 12.08 -1.50 6.02
C CYS A 21 11.30 -0.75 4.96
N THR A 22 11.91 -0.56 3.79
CA THR A 22 11.21 -0.06 2.63
C THR A 22 10.44 -1.21 1.97
N VAL A 23 9.15 -1.03 1.76
CA VAL A 23 8.29 -2.04 1.16
C VAL A 23 7.67 -1.49 -0.11
N ILE A 24 7.77 -2.27 -1.18
CA ILE A 24 7.17 -1.93 -2.47
C ILE A 24 6.05 -2.94 -2.76
N LEU A 25 4.84 -2.43 -2.95
CA LEU A 25 3.67 -3.24 -3.30
C LEU A 25 3.21 -2.91 -4.70
N VAL A 26 2.95 -3.96 -5.49
CA VAL A 26 2.36 -3.82 -6.81
C VAL A 26 0.94 -4.38 -6.74
N THR A 27 -0.04 -3.55 -7.06
CA THR A 27 -1.44 -3.95 -6.93
C THR A 27 -2.34 -3.23 -7.92
N HIS A 28 -3.47 -3.86 -8.23
CA HIS A 28 -4.53 -3.25 -9.03
C HIS A 28 -5.65 -2.72 -8.13
N ASN A 29 -5.56 -2.91 -6.83
CA ASN A 29 -6.59 -2.47 -5.89
C ASN A 29 -6.27 -1.07 -5.37
N ASP A 30 -7.05 -0.08 -5.81
CA ASP A 30 -6.85 1.32 -5.44
C ASP A 30 -6.99 1.58 -3.94
N ALA A 31 -7.75 0.75 -3.22
CA ALA A 31 -7.91 0.93 -1.78
C ALA A 31 -6.59 0.79 -1.02
N ILE A 32 -5.69 -0.07 -1.51
CA ILE A 32 -4.41 -0.34 -0.87
C ILE A 32 -3.51 0.90 -0.88
N ARG A 33 -3.70 1.82 -1.83
CA ARG A 33 -2.90 3.05 -1.90
C ARG A 33 -2.97 3.88 -0.62
N HIS A 34 -4.06 3.78 0.12
CA HIS A 34 -4.25 4.58 1.33
C HIS A 34 -3.35 4.18 2.49
N MET A 35 -2.74 3.00 2.45
CA MET A 35 -1.78 2.59 3.45
C MET A 35 -0.33 2.89 3.05
N ALA A 36 -0.10 3.36 1.83
CA ALA A 36 1.24 3.66 1.31
C ALA A 36 1.65 5.09 1.63
N ASP A 37 2.95 5.30 1.77
CA ASP A 37 3.50 6.64 1.90
C ASP A 37 3.52 7.37 0.56
N GLN A 38 3.78 6.62 -0.49
CA GLN A 38 3.91 7.15 -1.84
C GLN A 38 3.26 6.21 -2.82
N VAL A 39 2.51 6.75 -3.76
CA VAL A 39 1.84 5.98 -4.80
C VAL A 39 2.43 6.35 -6.16
N VAL A 40 2.98 5.36 -6.85
CA VAL A 40 3.50 5.53 -8.21
C VAL A 40 2.54 4.88 -9.18
N ARG A 41 2.00 5.65 -10.08
CA ARG A 41 1.08 5.14 -11.11
C ARG A 41 1.82 4.94 -12.41
N LEU A 42 1.67 3.74 -12.98
CA LEU A 42 2.29 3.39 -14.25
C LEU A 42 1.22 3.19 -15.31
N ARG A 43 1.53 3.62 -16.52
CA ARG A 43 0.68 3.39 -17.67
C ARG A 43 1.55 3.24 -18.91
N ASP A 44 1.30 2.17 -19.67
CA ASP A 44 2.04 1.88 -20.90
C ASP A 44 3.56 1.84 -20.69
N GLY A 45 3.99 1.29 -19.53
CA GLY A 45 5.40 1.16 -19.21
C GLY A 45 6.07 2.45 -18.77
N GLN A 46 5.30 3.51 -18.56
CA GLN A 46 5.82 4.81 -18.13
C GLN A 46 5.22 5.26 -16.82
N ILE A 47 5.97 6.03 -16.05
CA ILE A 47 5.47 6.61 -14.82
C ILE A 47 4.49 7.73 -15.17
N ARG A 48 3.25 7.56 -14.76
CA ARG A 48 2.17 8.52 -15.03
C ARG A 48 2.12 9.62 -13.98
N SER A 49 2.27 9.24 -12.73
CA SER A 49 2.26 10.17 -11.63
C SER A 49 2.90 9.54 -10.39
N ILE A 50 3.41 10.39 -9.52
CA ILE A 50 3.93 10.00 -8.21
C ILE A 50 3.21 10.89 -7.19
N ASP A 51 2.39 10.27 -6.35
CA ASP A 51 1.61 10.98 -5.34
C ASP A 51 2.09 10.61 -3.94
N GLU A 52 2.21 11.59 -3.06
CA GLU A 52 2.52 11.34 -1.66
C GLU A 52 1.22 11.34 -0.86
N THR A 53 1.07 10.36 0.02
CA THR A 53 -0.11 10.24 0.85
C THR A 53 0.04 11.11 2.09
N ALA A 54 -0.81 12.11 2.23
CA ALA A 54 -0.76 13.03 3.36
C ALA A 54 -1.14 12.34 4.67
N VAL A 55 -2.14 11.47 4.62
CA VAL A 55 -2.60 10.72 5.79
C VAL A 55 -2.72 9.25 5.42
N LYS A 56 -1.95 8.40 6.08
CA LYS A 56 -1.99 6.96 5.86
C LYS A 56 -3.13 6.34 6.64
N ILE A 57 -3.81 5.38 6.00
CA ILE A 57 -4.86 4.61 6.66
C ILE A 57 -4.28 3.24 7.00
N PRO A 58 -4.36 2.79 8.26
CA PRO A 58 -3.87 1.46 8.64
C PRO A 58 -4.54 0.36 7.83
N ALA A 59 -3.80 -0.72 7.57
CA ALA A 59 -4.30 -1.85 6.79
C ALA A 59 -5.62 -2.40 7.35
N ALA A 60 -5.78 -2.38 8.67
CA ALA A 60 -6.99 -2.89 9.32
C ALA A 60 -8.24 -2.06 9.00
N GLU A 61 -8.07 -0.81 8.61
CA GLU A 61 -9.17 0.11 8.31
C GLU A 61 -9.44 0.29 6.82
N LEU A 62 -8.68 -0.39 5.96
CA LEU A 62 -8.91 -0.32 4.53
C LEU A 62 -10.23 -0.97 4.14
N GLU A 63 -10.96 -0.28 3.28
CA GLU A 63 -12.17 -0.80 2.67
C GLU A 63 -11.89 -1.16 1.20
N TRP A 64 -12.01 -2.43 0.90
CA TRP A 64 -11.69 -2.91 -0.46
C TRP A 64 -12.51 -4.10 -0.94
#